data_77025b4a5d2b3df9851fb101bcd735c2
#
_entry.id   77025b4a5d2b3df9851fb101bcd735c2
#
_cell.length_a   1.000
_cell.length_b   1.000
_cell.length_c   1.000
_cell.angle_alpha   90.00
_cell.angle_beta   90.00
_cell.angle_gamma   90.00
#
_symmetry.space_group_name_H-M   'P 1'
#
loop_
_entity.id
_entity.type
_entity.pdbx_description
1 polymer ?
#
loop_
_entity_poly.entity_id
_entity_poly.type
_entity_poly.pdbx_seq_one_letter_code
_entity_poly.pdbx_strand_id
1 'polypeptide(L)'
;MNDNPGNRGWPGSYEADGAQIYRDSFATIRAEARLDGLPEDVARVVVRMVHACGMTDLVNDLAVSPNAVKAARTALLAGAPILCDAQMVASGITRPRLPADNEIVCTLRDPRVPDLARALATTRSAAAIDLWLDRLEGSVVAIGNAPTALFRLLELIRDGAPRPAAVLGLPVGFIGAAESKLALAGNPLGLDYVVVHGRRGGSAMAVAAVNAIASENE
;
A
#
# COMPACT_ATOMS: atom_id res chain seq x y z
N MET A 1 35.72 -22.41 -4.68
CA MET A 1 35.74 -21.06 -5.30
C MET A 1 34.63 -21.05 -6.35
N ASN A 2 33.54 -20.39 -6.09
CA ASN A 2 32.45 -20.26 -7.07
C ASN A 2 32.83 -19.18 -8.07
N ASP A 3 33.30 -19.59 -9.26
CA ASP A 3 33.46 -18.67 -10.40
C ASP A 3 32.09 -18.28 -10.96
N ASN A 4 31.47 -17.28 -10.31
CA ASN A 4 30.27 -16.65 -10.85
C ASN A 4 30.69 -15.73 -12.02
N PRO A 5 30.28 -16.01 -13.27
CA PRO A 5 30.70 -15.25 -14.45
C PRO A 5 30.24 -13.78 -14.46
N GLY A 6 29.33 -13.37 -13.54
CA GLY A 6 28.86 -11.99 -13.37
C GLY A 6 29.81 -11.07 -12.64
N ASN A 7 30.87 -11.57 -12.00
CA ASN A 7 31.74 -10.80 -11.09
C ASN A 7 33.07 -10.34 -11.72
N ARG A 8 33.19 -10.34 -13.05
CA ARG A 8 34.44 -9.91 -13.72
C ARG A 8 34.61 -8.38 -13.67
N GLY A 9 35.58 -7.96 -12.86
CA GLY A 9 35.98 -6.54 -12.78
C GLY A 9 35.31 -5.71 -11.70
N TRP A 10 34.43 -6.30 -10.89
CA TRP A 10 33.80 -5.60 -9.77
C TRP A 10 34.63 -5.76 -8.48
N PRO A 11 34.89 -4.69 -7.70
CA PRO A 11 35.66 -4.76 -6.47
C PRO A 11 34.80 -5.38 -5.35
N GLY A 12 34.87 -6.69 -5.16
CA GLY A 12 34.20 -7.45 -4.11
C GLY A 12 33.28 -8.56 -4.64
N SER A 13 32.92 -9.47 -3.75
CA SER A 13 31.89 -10.49 -4.01
C SER A 13 30.52 -9.95 -3.60
N TYR A 14 29.48 -10.26 -4.37
CA TYR A 14 28.09 -10.02 -4.00
C TYR A 14 27.28 -11.28 -4.14
N GLU A 15 26.19 -11.40 -3.36
CA GLU A 15 25.24 -12.50 -3.50
C GLU A 15 24.47 -12.35 -4.83
N ALA A 16 24.40 -13.40 -5.62
CA ALA A 16 23.72 -13.41 -6.91
C ALA A 16 22.48 -14.34 -6.93
N ASP A 17 22.27 -15.13 -5.87
CA ASP A 17 21.05 -15.93 -5.71
C ASP A 17 19.93 -15.04 -5.16
N GLY A 18 18.97 -14.68 -6.03
CA GLY A 18 17.83 -13.84 -5.65
C GLY A 18 17.01 -14.39 -4.49
N ALA A 19 16.84 -15.71 -4.41
CA ALA A 19 16.12 -16.33 -3.30
C ALA A 19 16.89 -16.21 -1.97
N GLN A 20 18.22 -16.35 -2.01
CA GLN A 20 19.07 -16.11 -0.84
C GLN A 20 19.02 -14.65 -0.41
N ILE A 21 19.13 -13.70 -1.35
CA ILE A 21 19.02 -12.26 -1.07
C ILE A 21 17.70 -11.95 -0.35
N TYR A 22 16.58 -12.51 -0.77
CA TYR A 22 15.28 -12.34 -0.11
C TYR A 22 15.28 -12.86 1.32
N ARG A 23 15.76 -14.09 1.53
CA ARG A 23 15.85 -14.71 2.88
C ARG A 23 16.69 -13.87 3.82
N ASP A 24 17.88 -13.49 3.38
CA ASP A 24 18.83 -12.71 4.19
C ASP A 24 18.30 -11.31 4.48
N SER A 25 17.66 -10.65 3.50
CA SER A 25 17.04 -9.35 3.66
C SER A 25 15.92 -9.41 4.70
N PHE A 26 15.02 -10.37 4.63
CA PHE A 26 13.92 -10.50 5.58
C PHE A 26 14.40 -10.87 6.98
N ALA A 27 15.41 -11.76 7.08
CA ALA A 27 16.03 -12.10 8.36
C ALA A 27 16.69 -10.86 9.00
N THR A 28 17.40 -10.05 8.22
CA THR A 28 18.01 -8.80 8.68
C THR A 28 16.95 -7.80 9.16
N ILE A 29 15.88 -7.61 8.38
CA ILE A 29 14.78 -6.71 8.76
C ILE A 29 14.14 -7.17 10.07
N ARG A 30 13.87 -8.47 10.22
CA ARG A 30 13.28 -9.02 11.45
C ARG A 30 14.20 -8.87 12.67
N ALA A 31 15.52 -8.87 12.48
CA ALA A 31 16.49 -8.64 13.54
C ALA A 31 16.63 -7.16 13.94
N GLU A 32 16.48 -6.24 13.01
CA GLU A 32 16.68 -4.81 13.22
C GLU A 32 15.41 -4.02 13.54
N ALA A 33 14.26 -4.38 12.91
CA ALA A 33 13.00 -3.70 13.13
C ALA A 33 12.35 -4.12 14.44
N ARG A 34 11.73 -3.16 15.14
CA ARG A 34 10.99 -3.43 16.39
C ARG A 34 9.62 -4.00 16.08
N LEU A 35 9.56 -5.30 15.81
CA LEU A 35 8.32 -6.01 15.47
C LEU A 35 7.60 -6.58 16.70
N ASP A 36 8.23 -6.49 17.89
CA ASP A 36 7.67 -7.02 19.14
C ASP A 36 6.30 -6.42 19.44
N GLY A 37 5.33 -7.30 19.74
CA GLY A 37 3.95 -6.89 20.05
C GLY A 37 3.06 -6.68 18.84
N LEU A 38 3.58 -6.75 17.60
CA LEU A 38 2.75 -6.78 16.39
C LEU A 38 2.17 -8.18 16.16
N PRO A 39 0.89 -8.30 15.77
CA PRO A 39 0.35 -9.56 15.24
C PRO A 39 1.20 -10.05 14.05
N GLU A 40 1.34 -11.37 13.90
CA GLU A 40 2.22 -11.96 12.87
C GLU A 40 1.85 -11.53 11.44
N ASP A 41 0.57 -11.42 11.14
CA ASP A 41 0.08 -10.95 9.84
C ASP A 41 0.46 -9.48 9.57
N VAL A 42 0.39 -8.63 10.60
CA VAL A 42 0.86 -7.23 10.53
C VAL A 42 2.38 -7.19 10.38
N ALA A 43 3.12 -7.99 11.15
CA ALA A 43 4.58 -8.05 11.08
C ALA A 43 5.07 -8.40 9.65
N ARG A 44 4.43 -9.37 8.99
CA ARG A 44 4.74 -9.71 7.58
C ARG A 44 4.53 -8.52 6.62
N VAL A 45 3.43 -7.80 6.79
CA VAL A 45 3.18 -6.59 5.98
C VAL A 45 4.29 -5.56 6.20
N VAL A 46 4.65 -5.33 7.45
CA VAL A 46 5.70 -4.36 7.84
C VAL A 46 7.07 -4.75 7.30
N VAL A 47 7.47 -6.02 7.43
CA VAL A 47 8.74 -6.52 6.90
C VAL A 47 8.85 -6.26 5.40
N ARG A 48 7.78 -6.50 4.65
CA ARG A 48 7.78 -6.25 3.22
C ARG A 48 7.77 -4.76 2.87
N MET A 49 7.11 -3.93 3.68
CA MET A 49 7.17 -2.46 3.52
C MET A 49 8.58 -1.93 3.81
N VAL A 50 9.22 -2.41 4.88
CA VAL A 50 10.62 -2.07 5.21
C VAL A 50 11.56 -2.51 4.10
N HIS A 51 11.41 -3.74 3.57
CA HIS A 51 12.20 -4.22 2.43
C HIS A 51 12.08 -3.29 1.21
N ALA A 52 10.88 -2.75 0.94
CA ALA A 52 10.64 -1.88 -0.20
C ALA A 52 11.22 -0.46 -0.06
N CYS A 53 11.52 -0.01 1.16
CA CYS A 53 12.01 1.35 1.42
C CYS A 53 13.39 1.41 2.09
N GLY A 54 13.90 0.30 2.65
CA GLY A 54 15.17 0.24 3.37
C GLY A 54 15.19 0.97 4.72
N MET A 55 14.02 1.21 5.34
CA MET A 55 13.90 1.97 6.58
C MET A 55 13.31 1.12 7.71
N THR A 56 14.15 0.54 8.57
CA THR A 56 13.73 -0.32 9.70
C THR A 56 12.99 0.47 10.78
N ASP A 57 13.24 1.77 10.90
CA ASP A 57 12.57 2.69 11.81
C ASP A 57 11.13 3.07 11.39
N LEU A 58 10.68 2.62 10.22
CA LEU A 58 9.30 2.80 9.73
C LEU A 58 8.25 2.35 10.75
N VAL A 59 8.58 1.31 11.52
CA VAL A 59 7.71 0.70 12.54
C VAL A 59 7.30 1.71 13.61
N ASN A 60 8.14 2.69 13.91
CA ASN A 60 7.85 3.70 14.93
C ASN A 60 6.69 4.64 14.55
N ASP A 61 6.42 4.77 13.25
CA ASP A 61 5.36 5.64 12.71
C ASP A 61 4.16 4.82 12.19
N LEU A 62 4.18 3.50 12.38
CA LEU A 62 3.10 2.64 11.92
C LEU A 62 1.85 2.78 12.80
N ALA A 63 0.69 2.89 12.16
CA ALA A 63 -0.59 2.68 12.82
C ALA A 63 -1.47 1.76 11.96
N VAL A 64 -2.02 0.73 12.61
CA VAL A 64 -2.83 -0.31 11.96
C VAL A 64 -4.07 -0.54 12.82
N SER A 65 -5.25 -0.50 12.23
CA SER A 65 -6.46 -0.90 12.93
C SER A 65 -6.45 -2.42 13.19
N PRO A 66 -7.08 -2.90 14.27
CA PRO A 66 -6.96 -4.30 14.71
C PRO A 66 -7.32 -5.35 13.65
N ASN A 67 -8.20 -5.01 12.70
CA ASN A 67 -8.69 -5.95 11.70
C ASN A 67 -8.15 -5.69 10.27
N ALA A 68 -7.38 -4.63 10.05
CA ALA A 68 -7.03 -4.15 8.71
C ALA A 68 -6.44 -5.23 7.79
N VAL A 69 -5.43 -5.94 8.27
CA VAL A 69 -4.75 -6.97 7.46
C VAL A 69 -5.69 -8.15 7.20
N LYS A 70 -6.43 -8.59 8.22
CA LYS A 70 -7.39 -9.68 8.10
C LYS A 70 -8.55 -9.34 7.16
N ALA A 71 -9.12 -8.13 7.30
CA ALA A 71 -10.22 -7.66 6.45
C ALA A 71 -9.78 -7.56 4.98
N ALA A 72 -8.62 -6.92 4.73
CA ALA A 72 -8.04 -6.85 3.40
C ALA A 72 -7.76 -8.24 2.81
N ARG A 73 -7.15 -9.15 3.59
CA ARG A 73 -6.88 -10.52 3.14
C ARG A 73 -8.16 -11.27 2.79
N THR A 74 -9.18 -11.20 3.64
CA THR A 74 -10.48 -11.83 3.40
C THR A 74 -11.13 -11.30 2.12
N ALA A 75 -11.10 -9.98 1.91
CA ALA A 75 -11.64 -9.36 0.71
C ALA A 75 -10.89 -9.84 -0.56
N LEU A 76 -9.54 -9.90 -0.52
CA LEU A 76 -8.76 -10.39 -1.65
C LEU A 76 -9.06 -11.86 -1.97
N LEU A 77 -9.20 -12.71 -0.96
CA LEU A 77 -9.58 -14.12 -1.14
C LEU A 77 -10.98 -14.26 -1.77
N ALA A 78 -11.87 -13.33 -1.49
CA ALA A 78 -13.21 -13.27 -2.08
C ALA A 78 -13.24 -12.66 -3.50
N GLY A 79 -12.09 -12.29 -4.06
CA GLY A 79 -12.01 -11.71 -5.41
C GLY A 79 -12.26 -10.20 -5.45
N ALA A 80 -12.27 -9.49 -4.31
CA ALA A 80 -12.49 -8.06 -4.27
C ALA A 80 -11.46 -7.29 -5.12
N PRO A 81 -11.87 -6.17 -5.76
CA PRO A 81 -10.96 -5.34 -6.53
C PRO A 81 -9.98 -4.57 -5.63
N ILE A 82 -8.84 -4.22 -6.22
CA ILE A 82 -7.83 -3.35 -5.60
C ILE A 82 -7.89 -2.00 -6.29
N LEU A 83 -8.26 -0.95 -5.56
CA LEU A 83 -8.39 0.40 -6.09
C LEU A 83 -7.13 1.21 -5.77
N CYS A 84 -6.44 1.68 -6.81
CA CYS A 84 -5.13 2.33 -6.72
C CYS A 84 -5.21 3.80 -7.14
N ASP A 85 -4.63 4.71 -6.36
CA ASP A 85 -4.60 6.15 -6.66
C ASP A 85 -3.61 6.52 -7.78
N ALA A 86 -2.64 5.65 -8.07
CA ALA A 86 -1.60 5.91 -9.05
C ALA A 86 -1.26 4.67 -9.88
N GLN A 87 -0.85 4.89 -11.14
CA GLN A 87 -0.40 3.81 -12.01
C GLN A 87 0.82 3.05 -11.45
N MET A 88 1.72 3.75 -10.74
CA MET A 88 2.86 3.09 -10.08
C MET A 88 2.41 2.05 -9.05
N VAL A 89 1.34 2.33 -8.29
CA VAL A 89 0.76 1.36 -7.35
C VAL A 89 0.17 0.20 -8.12
N ALA A 90 -0.70 0.47 -9.09
CA ALA A 90 -1.35 -0.56 -9.88
C ALA A 90 -0.35 -1.48 -10.62
N SER A 91 0.70 -0.89 -11.20
CA SER A 91 1.73 -1.63 -11.96
C SER A 91 2.69 -2.43 -11.07
N GLY A 92 2.87 -2.03 -9.82
CA GLY A 92 3.76 -2.72 -8.87
C GLY A 92 3.12 -3.95 -8.21
N ILE A 93 1.80 -4.10 -8.26
CA ILE A 93 1.12 -5.26 -7.69
C ILE A 93 1.46 -6.51 -8.49
N THR A 94 1.99 -7.50 -7.82
CA THR A 94 2.46 -8.75 -8.41
C THR A 94 1.27 -9.70 -8.63
N ARG A 95 0.71 -9.73 -9.84
CA ARG A 95 -0.49 -10.54 -10.17
C ARG A 95 -0.41 -12.00 -9.72
N PRO A 96 0.71 -12.74 -9.93
CA PRO A 96 0.82 -14.12 -9.45
C PRO A 96 0.72 -14.31 -7.92
N ARG A 97 0.80 -13.23 -7.14
CA ARG A 97 0.61 -13.27 -5.69
C ARG A 97 -0.86 -13.07 -5.28
N LEU A 98 -1.70 -12.60 -6.18
CA LEU A 98 -3.13 -12.39 -5.88
C LEU A 98 -3.82 -13.74 -5.69
N PRO A 99 -4.64 -13.88 -4.64
CA PRO A 99 -5.25 -15.17 -4.29
C PRO A 99 -6.45 -15.54 -5.17
N ALA A 100 -6.98 -14.59 -5.93
CA ALA A 100 -8.10 -14.75 -6.86
C ALA A 100 -7.83 -13.89 -8.11
N ASP A 101 -8.77 -13.86 -9.04
CA ASP A 101 -8.72 -12.96 -10.20
C ASP A 101 -9.13 -11.53 -9.80
N ASN A 102 -8.37 -10.94 -8.86
CA ASN A 102 -8.63 -9.61 -8.34
C ASN A 102 -8.37 -8.55 -9.42
N GLU A 103 -9.38 -7.75 -9.71
CA GLU A 103 -9.21 -6.61 -10.61
C GLU A 103 -8.32 -5.54 -9.96
N ILE A 104 -7.33 -5.02 -10.70
CA ILE A 104 -6.51 -3.88 -10.28
C ILE A 104 -6.98 -2.66 -11.04
N VAL A 105 -7.55 -1.70 -10.33
CA VAL A 105 -8.21 -0.52 -10.91
C VAL A 105 -7.42 0.74 -10.58
N CYS A 106 -7.09 1.53 -11.60
CA CYS A 106 -6.56 2.88 -11.44
C CYS A 106 -7.22 3.82 -12.43
N THR A 107 -8.05 4.71 -11.93
CA THR A 107 -8.86 5.64 -12.73
C THR A 107 -8.16 6.98 -13.04
N LEU A 108 -6.91 7.17 -12.58
CA LEU A 108 -6.18 8.45 -12.74
C LEU A 108 -6.03 8.91 -14.20
N ARG A 109 -6.04 7.95 -15.16
CA ARG A 109 -5.94 8.23 -16.61
C ARG A 109 -7.27 8.16 -17.33
N ASP A 110 -8.38 7.99 -16.62
CA ASP A 110 -9.70 8.03 -17.23
C ASP A 110 -9.93 9.39 -17.92
N PRO A 111 -10.43 9.41 -19.16
CA PRO A 111 -10.62 10.66 -19.93
C PRO A 111 -11.57 11.66 -19.25
N ARG A 112 -12.42 11.22 -18.35
CA ARG A 112 -13.35 12.08 -17.58
C ARG A 112 -12.63 12.85 -16.46
N VAL A 113 -11.50 12.39 -15.97
CA VAL A 113 -10.80 12.96 -14.80
C VAL A 113 -10.43 14.44 -14.95
N PRO A 114 -9.90 14.91 -16.10
CA PRO A 114 -9.58 16.34 -16.25
C PRO A 114 -10.80 17.27 -16.12
N ASP A 115 -11.94 16.83 -16.63
CA ASP A 115 -13.18 17.62 -16.56
C ASP A 115 -13.80 17.58 -15.16
N LEU A 116 -13.81 16.41 -14.52
CA LEU A 116 -14.22 16.25 -13.12
C LEU A 116 -13.35 17.10 -12.19
N ALA A 117 -12.04 17.10 -12.36
CA ALA A 117 -11.13 17.88 -11.53
C ALA A 117 -11.41 19.39 -11.63
N ARG A 118 -11.73 19.90 -12.84
CA ARG A 118 -12.13 21.29 -13.05
C ARG A 118 -13.48 21.58 -12.42
N ALA A 119 -14.47 20.72 -12.62
CA ALA A 119 -15.83 20.90 -12.08
C ALA A 119 -15.85 20.89 -10.55
N LEU A 120 -15.04 20.03 -9.93
CA LEU A 120 -14.92 19.90 -8.47
C LEU A 120 -13.88 20.86 -7.85
N ALA A 121 -13.21 21.69 -8.67
CA ALA A 121 -12.11 22.58 -8.24
C ALA A 121 -11.06 21.85 -7.38
N THR A 122 -10.67 20.62 -7.80
CA THR A 122 -9.76 19.74 -7.05
C THR A 122 -8.65 19.17 -7.93
N THR A 123 -7.77 18.33 -7.33
CA THR A 123 -6.72 17.64 -8.07
C THR A 123 -7.26 16.49 -8.91
N ARG A 124 -6.54 16.14 -9.97
CA ARG A 124 -6.88 14.94 -10.76
C ARG A 124 -6.92 13.66 -9.93
N SER A 125 -6.01 13.54 -8.94
CA SER A 125 -5.97 12.38 -8.05
C SER A 125 -7.22 12.29 -7.16
N ALA A 126 -7.71 13.41 -6.64
CA ALA A 126 -8.97 13.45 -5.90
C ALA A 126 -10.17 13.14 -6.80
N ALA A 127 -10.28 13.83 -7.95
CA ALA A 127 -11.38 13.61 -8.89
C ALA A 127 -11.46 12.16 -9.41
N ALA A 128 -10.31 11.48 -9.55
CA ALA A 128 -10.26 10.08 -9.97
C ALA A 128 -10.96 9.14 -8.96
N ILE A 129 -11.01 9.50 -7.68
CA ILE A 129 -11.66 8.69 -6.64
C ILE A 129 -13.18 8.64 -6.81
N ASP A 130 -13.79 9.70 -7.32
CA ASP A 130 -15.23 9.71 -7.62
C ASP A 130 -15.64 8.61 -8.60
N LEU A 131 -14.72 8.12 -9.43
CA LEU A 131 -14.96 7.03 -10.38
C LEU A 131 -14.87 5.63 -9.74
N TRP A 132 -14.66 5.54 -8.43
CA TRP A 132 -14.60 4.26 -7.70
C TRP A 132 -15.94 3.83 -7.09
N LEU A 133 -16.94 4.71 -7.05
CA LEU A 133 -18.15 4.51 -6.27
C LEU A 133 -18.82 3.15 -6.48
N ASP A 134 -18.93 2.71 -7.74
CA ASP A 134 -19.57 1.42 -8.11
C ASP A 134 -18.73 0.19 -7.70
N ARG A 135 -17.48 0.37 -7.28
CA ARG A 135 -16.51 -0.69 -6.95
C ARG A 135 -15.93 -0.56 -5.56
N LEU A 136 -16.37 0.44 -4.80
CA LEU A 136 -15.78 0.78 -3.51
C LEU A 136 -16.17 -0.20 -2.42
N GLU A 137 -17.39 -0.73 -2.47
CA GLU A 137 -17.90 -1.65 -1.46
C GLU A 137 -17.05 -2.92 -1.36
N GLY A 138 -16.51 -3.18 -0.17
CA GLY A 138 -15.70 -4.36 0.11
C GLY A 138 -14.35 -4.41 -0.61
N SER A 139 -13.96 -3.38 -1.36
CA SER A 139 -12.67 -3.30 -2.05
C SER A 139 -11.50 -3.15 -1.09
N VAL A 140 -10.28 -3.41 -1.59
CA VAL A 140 -9.04 -3.01 -0.92
C VAL A 140 -8.53 -1.75 -1.59
N VAL A 141 -8.44 -0.65 -0.83
CA VAL A 141 -7.94 0.63 -1.36
C VAL A 141 -6.45 0.78 -1.06
N ALA A 142 -5.64 1.09 -2.06
CA ALA A 142 -4.20 1.31 -1.96
C ALA A 142 -3.83 2.72 -2.47
N ILE A 143 -3.63 3.65 -1.53
CA ILE A 143 -3.22 5.04 -1.82
C ILE A 143 -1.76 5.19 -1.47
N GLY A 144 -0.90 5.28 -2.48
CA GLY A 144 0.55 5.37 -2.34
C GLY A 144 1.16 6.67 -2.86
N ASN A 145 0.34 7.59 -3.39
CA ASN A 145 0.87 8.81 -3.99
C ASN A 145 0.22 10.06 -3.41
N ALA A 146 -1.09 10.26 -3.60
CA ALA A 146 -1.71 11.56 -3.43
C ALA A 146 -2.50 11.71 -2.11
N PRO A 147 -2.09 12.63 -1.21
CA PRO A 147 -2.88 12.96 -0.01
C PRO A 147 -4.31 13.38 -0.34
N THR A 148 -4.50 14.11 -1.43
CA THR A 148 -5.82 14.58 -1.86
C THR A 148 -6.76 13.44 -2.28
N ALA A 149 -6.21 12.32 -2.77
CA ALA A 149 -6.99 11.12 -3.03
C ALA A 149 -7.51 10.50 -1.72
N LEU A 150 -6.68 10.47 -0.68
CA LEU A 150 -7.07 9.95 0.63
C LEU A 150 -8.13 10.82 1.30
N PHE A 151 -7.98 12.15 1.27
CA PHE A 151 -9.00 13.06 1.77
C PHE A 151 -10.31 12.88 1.02
N ARG A 152 -10.27 12.80 -0.32
CA ARG A 152 -11.48 12.64 -1.12
C ARG A 152 -12.21 11.33 -0.81
N LEU A 153 -11.48 10.24 -0.63
CA LEU A 153 -12.07 8.97 -0.20
C LEU A 153 -12.83 9.12 1.13
N LEU A 154 -12.20 9.75 2.13
CA LEU A 154 -12.82 9.98 3.44
C LEU A 154 -14.06 10.86 3.35
N GLU A 155 -14.04 11.90 2.51
CA GLU A 155 -15.20 12.77 2.24
C GLU A 155 -16.36 11.96 1.65
N LEU A 156 -16.10 11.18 0.60
CA LEU A 156 -17.13 10.37 -0.06
C LEU A 156 -17.78 9.38 0.92
N ILE A 157 -16.98 8.69 1.73
CA ILE A 157 -17.51 7.72 2.70
C ILE A 157 -18.29 8.41 3.81
N ARG A 158 -17.82 9.57 4.30
CA ARG A 158 -18.55 10.40 5.25
C ARG A 158 -19.92 10.82 4.68
N ASP A 159 -19.98 11.12 3.39
CA ASP A 159 -21.16 11.59 2.68
C ASP A 159 -22.05 10.42 2.20
N GLY A 160 -21.78 9.19 2.63
CA GLY A 160 -22.62 8.01 2.44
C GLY A 160 -22.18 7.04 1.35
N ALA A 161 -21.00 7.22 0.74
CA ALA A 161 -20.49 6.22 -0.19
C ALA A 161 -20.25 4.86 0.48
N PRO A 162 -20.27 3.75 -0.28
CA PRO A 162 -19.96 2.42 0.23
C PRO A 162 -18.57 2.36 0.88
N ARG A 163 -18.37 1.37 1.78
CA ARG A 163 -17.12 1.24 2.52
C ARG A 163 -16.21 0.17 1.91
N PRO A 164 -14.91 0.47 1.73
CA PRO A 164 -13.93 -0.56 1.41
C PRO A 164 -13.73 -1.51 2.60
N ALA A 165 -13.21 -2.71 2.34
CA ALA A 165 -12.81 -3.66 3.36
C ALA A 165 -11.63 -3.16 4.18
N ALA A 166 -10.67 -2.48 3.54
CA ALA A 166 -9.54 -1.83 4.20
C ALA A 166 -8.94 -0.74 3.31
N VAL A 167 -8.27 0.24 3.96
CA VAL A 167 -7.56 1.34 3.30
C VAL A 167 -6.07 1.30 3.67
N LEU A 168 -5.22 1.01 2.69
CA LEU A 168 -3.77 1.14 2.80
C LEU A 168 -3.40 2.59 2.45
N GLY A 169 -3.48 3.47 3.48
CA GLY A 169 -3.31 4.90 3.35
C GLY A 169 -1.85 5.32 3.52
N LEU A 170 -1.06 5.20 2.47
CA LEU A 170 0.38 5.40 2.45
C LEU A 170 0.84 6.52 1.50
N PRO A 171 0.09 7.64 1.37
CA PRO A 171 0.56 8.74 0.53
C PRO A 171 1.87 9.31 1.07
N VAL A 172 2.70 9.85 0.17
CA VAL A 172 3.99 10.48 0.48
C VAL A 172 3.94 11.96 0.17
N GLY A 173 4.64 12.78 0.95
CA GLY A 173 4.80 14.19 0.60
C GLY A 173 4.94 15.15 1.77
N PHE A 174 5.05 16.43 1.40
CA PHE A 174 5.29 17.53 2.35
C PHE A 174 4.00 18.32 2.66
N ILE A 175 2.99 18.23 1.81
CA ILE A 175 1.71 18.95 1.96
C ILE A 175 0.58 17.92 1.99
N GLY A 176 -0.14 17.84 3.09
CA GLY A 176 -1.33 17.00 3.26
C GLY A 176 -1.04 15.52 3.54
N ALA A 177 0.20 15.02 3.38
CA ALA A 177 0.49 13.61 3.57
C ALA A 177 0.34 13.17 5.03
N ALA A 178 0.90 13.91 5.98
CA ALA A 178 0.74 13.63 7.40
C ALA A 178 -0.71 13.79 7.83
N GLU A 179 -1.34 14.86 7.42
CA GLU A 179 -2.71 15.24 7.79
C GLU A 179 -3.75 14.23 7.27
N SER A 180 -3.61 13.76 6.03
CA SER A 180 -4.53 12.77 5.45
C SER A 180 -4.46 11.42 6.17
N LYS A 181 -3.27 11.00 6.60
CA LYS A 181 -3.07 9.77 7.38
C LYS A 181 -3.58 9.90 8.81
N LEU A 182 -3.41 11.06 9.43
CA LEU A 182 -4.04 11.36 10.72
C LEU A 182 -5.57 11.33 10.60
N ALA A 183 -6.13 11.92 9.54
CA ALA A 183 -7.56 11.87 9.30
C ALA A 183 -8.09 10.45 9.11
N LEU A 184 -7.33 9.57 8.42
CA LEU A 184 -7.70 8.17 8.28
C LEU A 184 -7.56 7.41 9.62
N ALA A 185 -6.46 7.58 10.35
CA ALA A 185 -6.23 6.88 11.61
C ALA A 185 -7.22 7.29 12.71
N GLY A 186 -7.62 8.56 12.74
CA GLY A 186 -8.62 9.09 13.68
C GLY A 186 -10.06 9.04 13.15
N ASN A 187 -10.34 8.33 12.06
CA ASN A 187 -11.64 8.37 11.43
C ASN A 187 -12.76 7.83 12.34
N PRO A 188 -13.90 8.54 12.46
CA PRO A 188 -15.06 8.06 13.20
C PRO A 188 -15.93 7.09 12.38
N LEU A 189 -15.51 6.79 11.13
CA LEU A 189 -16.29 6.03 10.15
C LEU A 189 -16.14 4.51 10.34
N GLY A 190 -15.25 4.05 11.23
CA GLY A 190 -14.99 2.64 11.48
C GLY A 190 -14.31 1.93 10.32
N LEU A 191 -13.45 2.65 9.57
CA LEU A 191 -12.66 2.06 8.49
C LEU A 191 -11.47 1.30 9.04
N ASP A 192 -11.23 0.13 8.50
CA ASP A 192 -9.99 -0.60 8.72
C ASP A 192 -8.86 0.02 7.87
N TYR A 193 -7.68 0.20 8.49
CA TYR A 193 -6.60 0.93 7.82
C TYR A 193 -5.19 0.47 8.21
N VAL A 194 -4.25 0.73 7.30
CA VAL A 194 -2.80 0.72 7.54
C VAL A 194 -2.25 2.08 7.11
N VAL A 195 -1.54 2.78 8.00
CA VAL A 195 -0.84 4.05 7.69
C VAL A 195 0.56 4.04 8.28
N VAL A 196 1.43 4.87 7.70
CA VAL A 196 2.71 5.29 8.28
C VAL A 196 2.63 6.79 8.49
N HIS A 197 2.58 7.25 9.74
CA HIS A 197 2.42 8.65 10.09
C HIS A 197 3.54 9.53 9.50
N GLY A 198 3.31 10.83 9.49
CA GLY A 198 4.27 11.80 8.97
C GLY A 198 4.32 11.84 7.43
N ARG A 199 5.48 12.18 6.87
CA ARG A 199 5.67 12.41 5.43
C ARG A 199 6.01 11.15 4.66
N ARG A 200 6.45 10.08 5.34
CA ARG A 200 6.87 8.81 4.75
C ARG A 200 5.67 8.04 4.17
N GLY A 201 5.91 7.37 3.07
CA GLY A 201 4.93 6.63 2.31
C GLY A 201 5.45 6.35 0.91
N GLY A 202 4.55 6.20 -0.04
CA GLY A 202 4.89 6.08 -1.45
C GLY A 202 4.35 4.82 -2.10
N SER A 203 4.35 4.83 -3.43
CA SER A 203 3.80 3.72 -4.23
C SER A 203 4.48 2.38 -3.91
N ALA A 204 5.79 2.37 -3.68
CA ALA A 204 6.51 1.13 -3.34
C ALA A 204 6.03 0.53 -2.01
N MET A 205 5.78 1.36 -0.98
CA MET A 205 5.24 0.89 0.30
C MET A 205 3.81 0.37 0.16
N ALA A 206 2.96 1.09 -0.58
CA ALA A 206 1.57 0.66 -0.82
C ALA A 206 1.52 -0.68 -1.57
N VAL A 207 2.35 -0.84 -2.61
CA VAL A 207 2.53 -2.10 -3.34
C VAL A 207 3.02 -3.22 -2.43
N ALA A 208 4.03 -2.95 -1.60
CA ALA A 208 4.57 -3.93 -0.67
C ALA A 208 3.51 -4.41 0.32
N ALA A 209 2.69 -3.50 0.85
CA ALA A 209 1.58 -3.85 1.73
C ALA A 209 0.53 -4.72 1.02
N VAL A 210 0.10 -4.36 -0.19
CA VAL A 210 -0.83 -5.18 -1.00
C VAL A 210 -0.24 -6.57 -1.24
N ASN A 211 1.01 -6.66 -1.71
CA ASN A 211 1.66 -7.93 -2.05
C ASN A 211 1.86 -8.83 -0.82
N ALA A 212 2.09 -8.26 0.36
CA ALA A 212 2.19 -9.00 1.63
C ALA A 212 0.83 -9.54 2.09
N ILE A 213 -0.24 -8.76 1.93
CA ILE A 213 -1.59 -9.17 2.26
C ILE A 213 -2.09 -10.23 1.26
N ALA A 214 -1.75 -10.09 -0.02
CA ALA A 214 -2.19 -10.97 -1.09
C ALA A 214 -1.63 -12.40 -0.97
N SER A 215 -0.44 -12.58 -0.39
CA SER A 215 0.21 -13.89 -0.26
C SER A 215 0.92 -14.01 1.09
N GLU A 216 0.73 -15.15 1.76
CA GLU A 216 1.42 -15.45 3.02
C GLU A 216 2.86 -15.95 2.80
N ASN A 217 3.23 -16.25 1.55
CA ASN A 217 4.60 -16.62 1.21
C ASN A 217 5.48 -15.36 1.20
N GLU A 218 6.51 -15.38 2.02
CA GLU A 218 7.58 -14.37 2.02
C GLU A 218 8.55 -14.55 0.86
#